data_82d66129ddc7251cf3e4942ea06662b1
#
_entry.id   82d66129ddc7251cf3e4942ea06662b1
#
_cell.length_a   1.000
_cell.length_b   1.000
_cell.length_c   1.000
_cell.angle_alpha   90.00
_cell.angle_beta   90.00
_cell.angle_gamma   90.00
#
_symmetry.space_group_name_H-M   'P 1'
#
loop_
_entity.id
_entity.type
_entity.pdbx_description
1 polymer ?
#
loop_
_entity_poly.entity_id
_entity_poly.type
_entity_poly.pdbx_seq_one_letter_code
_entity_poly.pdbx_strand_id
1 'polypeptide(L)'
;DENNIIDEVLISIFKNSNSFTGEESVEISCHGSIYIQNKIIQLLINKGCRTATAGEFTIRAFKNGKLDLSQAESIGDLIASENKATHQTALKQLRGGFSGKLQKLRKQLIDFASLIELELDFSEEDVEFADRKKFTELLDLIQIELEKLIESFKLGNVIKNGIPVAILGAPNVGKSTLLNCLLNEEKAIVSNIAGTTRDAIEDELNIKGFKFRFIDTAGIRETTDTIENLGIKKTMEKVDISSI
;
A
#
# COMPACT_ATOMS: atom_id res chain seq x y z
N ASP A 1 -30.95 -25.84 1.72
CA ASP A 1 -31.25 -26.55 0.46
C ASP A 1 -32.34 -27.57 0.76
N GLU A 2 -33.52 -27.44 0.17
CA GLU A 2 -34.76 -28.14 0.46
C GLU A 2 -34.57 -29.57 1.08
N ASN A 3 -34.41 -29.62 2.41
CA ASN A 3 -34.22 -30.78 3.29
C ASN A 3 -32.77 -31.26 3.58
N ASN A 4 -31.71 -30.66 3.09
CA ASN A 4 -30.35 -31.06 3.49
C ASN A 4 -29.67 -30.03 4.35
N ILE A 5 -29.27 -30.37 5.55
CA ILE A 5 -28.42 -29.57 6.41
C ILE A 5 -27.04 -29.48 5.75
N ILE A 6 -26.54 -28.23 5.56
CA ILE A 6 -25.20 -27.98 5.01
C ILE A 6 -24.18 -27.96 6.14
N ASP A 7 -24.45 -27.19 7.18
CA ASP A 7 -23.57 -27.00 8.33
C ASP A 7 -24.33 -26.36 9.50
N GLU A 8 -23.74 -26.43 10.69
CA GLU A 8 -24.13 -25.68 11.87
C GLU A 8 -23.25 -24.41 11.93
N VAL A 9 -23.85 -23.22 11.80
CA VAL A 9 -23.12 -21.97 11.60
C VAL A 9 -23.40 -20.97 12.72
N LEU A 10 -22.41 -20.10 13.01
CA LEU A 10 -22.62 -18.93 13.85
C LEU A 10 -22.94 -17.74 12.95
N ILE A 11 -24.03 -17.02 13.26
CA ILE A 11 -24.44 -15.83 12.54
C ILE A 11 -24.26 -14.60 13.43
N SER A 12 -23.45 -13.64 12.96
CA SER A 12 -23.29 -12.33 13.59
C SER A 12 -24.02 -11.28 12.76
N ILE A 13 -24.91 -10.52 13.41
CA ILE A 13 -25.73 -9.48 12.77
C ILE A 13 -25.23 -8.11 13.22
N PHE A 14 -24.80 -7.29 12.28
CA PHE A 14 -24.34 -5.92 12.49
C PHE A 14 -25.44 -4.95 12.05
N LYS A 15 -26.07 -4.29 13.00
CA LYS A 15 -27.11 -3.29 12.74
C LYS A 15 -26.53 -1.88 12.68
N ASN A 16 -27.19 -1.02 11.92
CA ASN A 16 -26.77 0.36 11.71
C ASN A 16 -25.33 0.45 11.16
N SER A 17 -24.57 1.46 11.56
CA SER A 17 -23.20 1.71 11.10
C SER A 17 -22.12 0.88 11.82
N ASN A 18 -22.46 -0.17 12.58
CA ASN A 18 -21.49 -0.93 13.39
C ASN A 18 -20.75 -2.04 12.61
N SER A 19 -20.90 -2.11 11.31
CA SER A 19 -20.17 -3.01 10.42
C SER A 19 -18.88 -2.39 9.87
N PHE A 20 -18.06 -3.20 9.21
CA PHE A 20 -16.88 -2.73 8.49
C PHE A 20 -17.25 -1.74 7.37
N THR A 21 -18.30 -2.02 6.62
CA THR A 21 -18.75 -1.17 5.50
C THR A 21 -19.54 0.06 5.95
N GLY A 22 -20.00 0.11 7.20
CA GLY A 22 -20.95 1.11 7.68
C GLY A 22 -22.39 0.87 7.25
N GLU A 23 -22.67 -0.26 6.61
CA GLU A 23 -24.02 -0.72 6.21
C GLU A 23 -24.46 -1.87 7.10
N GLU A 24 -25.76 -2.17 7.16
CA GLU A 24 -26.22 -3.38 7.84
C GLU A 24 -25.63 -4.62 7.15
N SER A 25 -25.07 -5.51 7.94
CA SER A 25 -24.39 -6.69 7.41
C SER A 25 -24.57 -7.91 8.32
N VAL A 26 -24.37 -9.07 7.71
CA VAL A 26 -24.42 -10.37 8.37
C VAL A 26 -23.14 -11.13 8.05
N GLU A 27 -22.51 -11.67 9.08
CA GLU A 27 -21.38 -12.58 8.93
C GLU A 27 -21.82 -14.00 9.29
N ILE A 28 -21.46 -14.97 8.44
CA ILE A 28 -21.75 -16.38 8.62
C ILE A 28 -20.41 -17.10 8.82
N SER A 29 -20.17 -17.61 10.04
CA SER A 29 -19.00 -18.41 10.36
C SER A 29 -19.37 -19.89 10.28
N CYS A 30 -18.71 -20.64 9.42
CA CYS A 30 -18.92 -22.07 9.17
C CYS A 30 -17.65 -22.87 9.44
N HIS A 31 -17.74 -24.20 9.46
CA HIS A 31 -16.57 -25.07 9.53
C HIS A 31 -15.66 -24.89 8.30
N GLY A 32 -14.34 -25.05 8.49
CA GLY A 32 -13.28 -24.73 7.51
C GLY A 32 -13.19 -25.65 6.28
N SER A 33 -14.27 -26.34 5.91
CA SER A 33 -14.33 -27.17 4.70
C SER A 33 -14.60 -26.32 3.45
N ILE A 34 -13.77 -26.45 2.43
CA ILE A 34 -13.97 -25.78 1.12
C ILE A 34 -15.33 -26.16 0.53
N TYR A 35 -15.80 -27.39 0.71
CA TYR A 35 -17.11 -27.84 0.25
C TYR A 35 -18.24 -27.06 0.92
N ILE A 36 -18.19 -26.91 2.26
CA ILE A 36 -19.21 -26.18 3.03
C ILE A 36 -19.23 -24.71 2.60
N GLN A 37 -18.08 -24.05 2.52
CA GLN A 37 -17.95 -22.65 2.10
C GLN A 37 -18.59 -22.43 0.72
N ASN A 38 -18.24 -23.27 -0.25
CA ASN A 38 -18.79 -23.18 -1.60
C ASN A 38 -20.30 -23.43 -1.62
N LYS A 39 -20.81 -24.37 -0.82
CA LYS A 39 -22.25 -24.66 -0.72
C LYS A 39 -23.04 -23.51 -0.11
N ILE A 40 -22.51 -22.84 0.92
CA ILE A 40 -23.14 -21.66 1.54
C ILE A 40 -23.17 -20.50 0.54
N ILE A 41 -22.05 -20.22 -0.17
CA ILE A 41 -21.99 -19.18 -1.19
C ILE A 41 -23.02 -19.46 -2.30
N GLN A 42 -23.06 -20.70 -2.80
CA GLN A 42 -24.02 -21.10 -3.84
C GLN A 42 -25.48 -20.94 -3.38
N LEU A 43 -25.77 -21.29 -2.12
CA LEU A 43 -27.10 -21.11 -1.53
C LEU A 43 -27.50 -19.63 -1.52
N LEU A 44 -26.58 -18.74 -1.10
CA LEU A 44 -26.84 -17.29 -1.06
C LEU A 44 -27.06 -16.73 -2.47
N ILE A 45 -26.26 -17.15 -3.46
CA ILE A 45 -26.41 -16.73 -4.85
C ILE A 45 -27.78 -17.19 -5.39
N ASN A 46 -28.18 -18.44 -5.11
CA ASN A 46 -29.49 -18.97 -5.53
C ASN A 46 -30.67 -18.23 -4.87
N LYS A 47 -30.42 -17.58 -3.71
CA LYS A 47 -31.41 -16.73 -3.02
C LYS A 47 -31.35 -15.26 -3.44
N GLY A 48 -30.60 -14.90 -4.50
CA GLY A 48 -30.56 -13.56 -5.08
C GLY A 48 -29.39 -12.69 -4.63
N CYS A 49 -28.45 -13.22 -3.86
CA CYS A 49 -27.20 -12.52 -3.59
C CYS A 49 -26.29 -12.58 -4.82
N ARG A 50 -25.36 -11.65 -4.90
CA ARG A 50 -24.25 -11.69 -5.88
C ARG A 50 -22.91 -11.69 -5.14
N THR A 51 -21.89 -12.17 -5.78
CA THR A 51 -20.52 -12.02 -5.29
C THR A 51 -20.09 -10.56 -5.34
N ALA A 52 -19.37 -10.11 -4.33
CA ALA A 52 -18.75 -8.79 -4.31
C ALA A 52 -17.57 -8.74 -5.31
N THR A 53 -17.36 -7.58 -5.92
CA THR A 53 -16.18 -7.32 -6.73
C THR A 53 -14.96 -7.08 -5.84
N ALA A 54 -13.74 -7.21 -6.40
CA ALA A 54 -12.51 -6.95 -5.65
C ALA A 54 -12.53 -5.52 -5.06
N GLY A 55 -12.24 -5.40 -3.77
CA GLY A 55 -12.22 -4.11 -3.04
C GLY A 55 -13.60 -3.52 -2.72
N GLU A 56 -14.71 -4.16 -3.07
CA GLU A 56 -16.07 -3.60 -2.89
C GLU A 56 -16.37 -3.25 -1.42
N PHE A 57 -15.98 -4.07 -0.46
CA PHE A 57 -16.18 -3.78 0.97
C PHE A 57 -15.43 -2.51 1.41
N THR A 58 -14.20 -2.35 0.95
CA THR A 58 -13.37 -1.17 1.23
C THR A 58 -13.95 0.09 0.59
N ILE A 59 -14.45 -0.01 -0.67
CA ILE A 59 -15.12 1.11 -1.37
C ILE A 59 -16.39 1.54 -0.61
N ARG A 60 -17.19 0.60 -0.12
CA ARG A 60 -18.39 0.90 0.69
C ARG A 60 -18.01 1.55 2.01
N ALA A 61 -17.01 1.05 2.71
CA ALA A 61 -16.49 1.65 3.94
C ALA A 61 -16.02 3.10 3.71
N PHE A 62 -15.31 3.37 2.62
CA PHE A 62 -14.90 4.73 2.23
C PHE A 62 -16.10 5.63 1.93
N LYS A 63 -17.05 5.18 1.11
CA LYS A 63 -18.28 5.94 0.78
C LYS A 63 -19.11 6.29 2.00
N ASN A 64 -19.13 5.42 3.00
CA ASN A 64 -19.87 5.60 4.25
C ASN A 64 -19.05 6.32 5.34
N GLY A 65 -17.88 6.87 5.00
CA GLY A 65 -17.04 7.65 5.92
C GLY A 65 -16.40 6.84 7.05
N LYS A 66 -16.35 5.50 6.94
CA LYS A 66 -15.65 4.64 7.90
C LYS A 66 -14.15 4.69 7.75
N LEU A 67 -13.70 4.91 6.53
CA LEU A 67 -12.30 5.03 6.14
C LEU A 67 -12.13 6.29 5.29
N ASP A 68 -11.00 6.94 5.38
CA ASP A 68 -10.56 7.89 4.37
C ASP A 68 -9.85 7.17 3.20
N LEU A 69 -9.53 7.92 2.13
CA LEU A 69 -8.94 7.33 0.93
C LEU A 69 -7.58 6.68 1.24
N SER A 70 -6.75 7.32 2.05
CA SER A 70 -5.44 6.80 2.44
C SER A 70 -5.54 5.49 3.23
N GLN A 71 -6.52 5.40 4.14
CA GLN A 71 -6.82 4.19 4.88
C GLN A 71 -7.36 3.08 3.96
N ALA A 72 -8.23 3.42 3.02
CA ALA A 72 -8.77 2.47 2.06
C ALA A 72 -7.68 1.86 1.16
N GLU A 73 -6.76 2.68 0.65
CA GLU A 73 -5.60 2.23 -0.13
C GLU A 73 -4.66 1.34 0.70
N SER A 74 -4.45 1.69 1.97
CA SER A 74 -3.57 0.92 2.86
C SER A 74 -4.05 -0.50 3.14
N ILE A 75 -5.35 -0.79 2.98
CA ILE A 75 -5.87 -2.17 3.07
C ILE A 75 -5.34 -3.02 1.93
N GLY A 76 -5.29 -2.49 0.70
CA GLY A 76 -4.67 -3.18 -0.43
C GLY A 76 -3.19 -3.45 -0.19
N ASP A 77 -2.47 -2.45 0.31
CA ASP A 77 -1.05 -2.57 0.65
C ASP A 77 -0.80 -3.58 1.79
N LEU A 78 -1.71 -3.64 2.76
CA LEU A 78 -1.63 -4.59 3.87
C LEU A 78 -1.81 -6.03 3.39
N ILE A 79 -2.77 -6.26 2.47
CA ILE A 79 -3.01 -7.58 1.86
C ILE A 79 -1.83 -8.00 0.98
N ALA A 80 -1.25 -7.07 0.22
CA ALA A 80 -0.11 -7.30 -0.65
C ALA A 80 1.25 -7.32 0.08
N SER A 81 1.27 -7.10 1.40
CA SER A 81 2.53 -7.01 2.15
C SER A 81 3.21 -8.38 2.27
N GLU A 82 4.40 -8.52 1.74
CA GLU A 82 5.20 -9.76 1.75
C GLU A 82 6.30 -9.75 2.82
N ASN A 83 6.55 -8.60 3.45
CA ASN A 83 7.61 -8.45 4.45
C ASN A 83 7.17 -7.57 5.63
N LYS A 84 7.94 -7.63 6.73
CA LYS A 84 7.65 -6.92 7.96
C LYS A 84 7.59 -5.40 7.78
N ALA A 85 8.45 -4.83 6.95
CA ALA A 85 8.54 -3.38 6.76
C ALA A 85 7.32 -2.84 6.00
N THR A 86 6.90 -3.49 4.91
CA THR A 86 5.68 -3.14 4.15
C THR A 86 4.44 -3.30 5.01
N HIS A 87 4.32 -4.40 5.76
CA HIS A 87 3.22 -4.62 6.69
C HIS A 87 3.11 -3.51 7.75
N GLN A 88 4.22 -3.14 8.41
CA GLN A 88 4.21 -2.08 9.42
C GLN A 88 3.84 -0.72 8.84
N THR A 89 4.30 -0.41 7.63
CA THR A 89 3.98 0.84 6.93
C THR A 89 2.51 0.92 6.60
N ALA A 90 1.94 -0.13 5.98
CA ALA A 90 0.53 -0.22 5.66
C ALA A 90 -0.36 -0.14 6.91
N LEU A 91 0.01 -0.84 7.98
CA LEU A 91 -0.73 -0.81 9.24
C LEU A 91 -0.71 0.58 9.90
N LYS A 92 0.42 1.31 9.84
CA LYS A 92 0.52 2.69 10.34
C LYS A 92 -0.37 3.64 9.54
N GLN A 93 -0.45 3.47 8.23
CA GLN A 93 -1.29 4.25 7.34
C GLN A 93 -2.78 3.95 7.60
N LEU A 94 -3.16 2.67 7.74
CA LEU A 94 -4.52 2.24 8.10
C LEU A 94 -5.00 2.87 9.41
N ARG A 95 -4.11 3.07 10.38
CA ARG A 95 -4.41 3.73 11.64
C ARG A 95 -4.49 5.27 11.55
N GLY A 96 -4.49 5.83 10.35
CA GLY A 96 -4.67 7.26 10.11
C GLY A 96 -3.43 8.12 10.38
N GLY A 97 -2.24 7.54 10.36
CA GLY A 97 -0.99 8.26 10.68
C GLY A 97 -0.69 9.45 9.77
N PHE A 98 -1.12 9.40 8.52
CA PHE A 98 -0.99 10.49 7.55
C PHE A 98 -2.16 11.48 7.65
N SER A 99 -3.37 10.96 7.59
CA SER A 99 -4.61 11.75 7.56
C SER A 99 -4.79 12.62 8.78
N GLY A 100 -4.43 12.14 9.98
CA GLY A 100 -4.53 12.91 11.21
C GLY A 100 -3.62 14.16 11.22
N LYS A 101 -2.43 14.09 10.62
CA LYS A 101 -1.54 15.25 10.49
C LYS A 101 -2.12 16.29 9.53
N LEU A 102 -2.59 15.86 8.36
CA LEU A 102 -3.20 16.74 7.37
C LEU A 102 -4.48 17.41 7.90
N GLN A 103 -5.33 16.67 8.61
CA GLN A 103 -6.54 17.23 9.21
C GLN A 103 -6.22 18.32 10.24
N LYS A 104 -5.16 18.13 11.05
CA LYS A 104 -4.72 19.14 12.01
C LYS A 104 -4.27 20.42 11.31
N LEU A 105 -3.42 20.33 10.28
CA LEU A 105 -2.96 21.47 9.49
C LEU A 105 -4.12 22.17 8.77
N ARG A 106 -5.02 21.40 8.17
CA ARG A 106 -6.23 21.90 7.52
C ARG A 106 -7.12 22.68 8.51
N LYS A 107 -7.31 22.16 9.71
CA LYS A 107 -8.09 22.84 10.74
C LYS A 107 -7.47 24.19 11.11
N GLN A 108 -6.17 24.24 11.34
CA GLN A 108 -5.46 25.48 11.65
C GLN A 108 -5.59 26.53 10.53
N LEU A 109 -5.54 26.12 9.26
CA LEU A 109 -5.77 27.02 8.11
C LEU A 109 -7.21 27.54 8.07
N ILE A 110 -8.20 26.68 8.34
CA ILE A 110 -9.61 27.09 8.37
C ILE A 110 -9.85 28.08 9.52
N ASP A 111 -9.32 27.77 10.71
CA ASP A 111 -9.45 28.65 11.88
C ASP A 111 -8.84 30.03 11.57
N PHE A 112 -7.70 30.07 10.88
CA PHE A 112 -7.09 31.32 10.46
C PHE A 112 -7.88 32.06 9.38
N ALA A 113 -8.39 31.35 8.38
CA ALA A 113 -9.24 31.91 7.32
C ALA A 113 -10.51 32.56 7.92
N SER A 114 -11.10 31.92 8.94
CA SER A 114 -12.27 32.48 9.63
C SER A 114 -11.95 33.79 10.38
N LEU A 115 -10.73 33.94 10.90
CA LEU A 115 -10.30 35.21 11.53
C LEU A 115 -10.14 36.31 10.50
N ILE A 116 -9.62 36.01 9.28
CA ILE A 116 -9.53 36.99 8.19
C ILE A 116 -10.93 37.39 7.71
N GLU A 117 -11.85 36.44 7.60
CA GLU A 117 -13.23 36.70 7.18
C GLU A 117 -13.92 37.63 8.18
N LEU A 118 -13.69 37.39 9.48
CA LEU A 118 -14.19 38.25 10.55
C LEU A 118 -13.62 39.66 10.45
N GLU A 119 -12.32 39.85 10.15
CA GLU A 119 -11.73 41.18 9.91
C GLU A 119 -12.39 41.95 8.76
N LEU A 120 -12.74 41.21 7.69
CA LEU A 120 -13.40 41.81 6.54
C LEU A 120 -14.82 42.30 6.88
N ASP A 121 -15.55 41.55 7.70
CA ASP A 121 -16.90 41.94 8.17
C ASP A 121 -16.87 43.18 9.08
N PHE A 122 -15.79 43.36 9.86
CA PHE A 122 -15.59 44.49 10.76
C PHE A 122 -14.58 45.56 10.21
N SER A 123 -14.40 45.60 8.90
CA SER A 123 -13.41 46.47 8.22
C SER A 123 -13.57 47.98 8.50
N GLU A 124 -14.73 48.43 9.00
CA GLU A 124 -14.98 49.81 9.39
C GLU A 124 -14.46 50.15 10.81
N GLU A 125 -14.07 49.16 11.61
CA GLU A 125 -13.73 49.34 13.03
C GLU A 125 -12.22 49.33 13.34
N ASP A 126 -11.34 49.24 12.34
CA ASP A 126 -9.86 49.18 12.50
C ASP A 126 -9.38 48.08 13.50
N VAL A 127 -10.07 46.93 13.51
CA VAL A 127 -9.78 45.78 14.40
C VAL A 127 -9.00 44.72 13.65
N GLU A 128 -7.84 44.33 14.15
CA GLU A 128 -7.02 43.26 13.62
C GLU A 128 -7.22 41.98 14.44
N PHE A 129 -8.02 41.00 13.90
CA PHE A 129 -8.28 39.69 14.54
C PHE A 129 -7.26 38.64 14.14
N ALA A 130 -6.74 38.73 12.92
CA ALA A 130 -5.81 37.75 12.34
C ALA A 130 -4.38 38.30 12.43
N ASP A 131 -3.59 37.81 13.36
CA ASP A 131 -2.17 38.11 13.51
C ASP A 131 -1.37 37.61 12.31
N ARG A 132 -0.90 38.52 11.45
CA ARG A 132 -0.14 38.19 10.22
C ARG A 132 1.16 37.44 10.51
N LYS A 133 1.77 37.66 11.68
CA LYS A 133 2.96 36.96 12.09
C LYS A 133 2.65 35.48 12.37
N LYS A 134 1.55 35.19 13.09
CA LYS A 134 1.09 33.83 13.34
C LYS A 134 0.72 33.10 12.04
N PHE A 135 0.19 33.84 11.06
CA PHE A 135 -0.09 33.27 9.75
C PHE A 135 1.18 32.82 9.03
N THR A 136 2.20 33.67 9.00
CA THR A 136 3.49 33.33 8.40
C THR A 136 4.12 32.11 9.09
N GLU A 137 4.12 32.09 10.42
CA GLU A 137 4.58 30.94 11.21
C GLU A 137 3.81 29.65 10.90
N LEU A 138 2.49 29.75 10.69
CA LEU A 138 1.66 28.60 10.29
C LEU A 138 2.01 28.10 8.88
N LEU A 139 2.24 29.01 7.92
CA LEU A 139 2.67 28.65 6.56
C LEU A 139 4.03 27.94 6.57
N ASP A 140 4.98 28.45 7.35
CA ASP A 140 6.31 27.84 7.52
C ASP A 140 6.20 26.42 8.11
N LEU A 141 5.36 26.25 9.13
CA LEU A 141 5.09 24.92 9.70
C LEU A 141 4.48 23.95 8.69
N ILE A 142 3.53 24.42 7.88
CA ILE A 142 2.91 23.62 6.82
C ILE A 142 3.97 23.23 5.78
N GLN A 143 4.80 24.16 5.35
CA GLN A 143 5.87 23.90 4.40
C GLN A 143 6.83 22.82 4.92
N ILE A 144 7.32 22.97 6.15
CA ILE A 144 8.22 22.00 6.79
C ILE A 144 7.58 20.59 6.86
N GLU A 145 6.30 20.51 7.22
CA GLU A 145 5.62 19.20 7.28
C GLU A 145 5.41 18.59 5.89
N LEU A 146 5.12 19.39 4.87
CA LEU A 146 5.01 18.93 3.48
C LEU A 146 6.36 18.45 2.94
N GLU A 147 7.45 19.17 3.21
CA GLU A 147 8.80 18.76 2.81
C GLU A 147 9.18 17.40 3.44
N LYS A 148 8.91 17.21 4.75
CA LYS A 148 9.12 15.91 5.41
C LYS A 148 8.29 14.78 4.79
N LEU A 149 7.06 15.08 4.36
CA LEU A 149 6.21 14.09 3.68
C LEU A 149 6.76 13.73 2.30
N ILE A 150 7.25 14.72 1.54
CA ILE A 150 7.88 14.50 0.23
C ILE A 150 9.15 13.64 0.37
N GLU A 151 10.01 13.94 1.34
CA GLU A 151 11.20 13.13 1.60
C GLU A 151 10.85 11.69 2.04
N SER A 152 9.85 11.57 2.91
CA SER A 152 9.40 10.25 3.37
C SER A 152 8.79 9.40 2.26
N PHE A 153 8.26 10.01 1.19
CA PHE A 153 7.72 9.33 0.04
C PHE A 153 8.78 8.52 -0.72
N LYS A 154 9.98 9.07 -0.87
CA LYS A 154 11.11 8.36 -1.51
C LYS A 154 11.42 7.07 -0.76
N LEU A 155 11.55 7.15 0.56
CA LEU A 155 11.80 5.99 1.41
C LEU A 155 10.61 5.02 1.42
N GLY A 156 9.39 5.52 1.47
CA GLY A 156 8.16 4.72 1.42
C GLY A 156 8.05 3.91 0.13
N ASN A 157 8.35 4.50 -1.01
CA ASN A 157 8.37 3.80 -2.31
C ASN A 157 9.40 2.69 -2.36
N VAL A 158 10.60 2.92 -1.82
CA VAL A 158 11.66 1.90 -1.74
C VAL A 158 11.21 0.73 -0.86
N ILE A 159 10.56 1.01 0.27
CA ILE A 159 10.03 -0.04 1.16
C ILE A 159 8.90 -0.82 0.48
N LYS A 160 7.97 -0.15 -0.21
CA LYS A 160 6.81 -0.76 -0.85
C LYS A 160 7.19 -1.57 -2.09
N ASN A 161 8.00 -0.98 -2.98
CA ASN A 161 8.33 -1.57 -4.27
C ASN A 161 9.62 -2.39 -4.25
N GLY A 162 10.33 -2.41 -3.13
CA GLY A 162 11.65 -3.01 -2.97
C GLY A 162 12.79 -2.08 -3.38
N ILE A 163 13.96 -2.32 -2.80
CA ILE A 163 15.20 -1.58 -3.06
C ILE A 163 15.72 -2.03 -4.44
N PRO A 164 15.75 -1.14 -5.44
CA PRO A 164 16.26 -1.51 -6.75
C PRO A 164 17.79 -1.68 -6.70
N VAL A 165 18.27 -2.86 -7.10
CA VAL A 165 19.69 -3.22 -7.12
C VAL A 165 20.11 -3.57 -8.54
N ALA A 166 21.17 -2.94 -9.02
CA ALA A 166 21.79 -3.27 -10.32
C ALA A 166 23.15 -3.95 -10.10
N ILE A 167 23.36 -5.13 -10.68
CA ILE A 167 24.65 -5.81 -10.68
C ILE A 167 25.40 -5.47 -11.96
N LEU A 168 26.47 -4.70 -11.85
CA LEU A 168 27.27 -4.21 -12.96
C LEU A 168 28.66 -4.88 -13.02
N GLY A 169 29.20 -5.02 -14.22
CA GLY A 169 30.54 -5.58 -14.42
C GLY A 169 30.73 -6.10 -15.83
N ALA A 170 31.99 -6.34 -16.23
CA ALA A 170 32.36 -6.89 -17.52
C ALA A 170 31.71 -8.27 -17.79
N PRO A 171 31.58 -8.71 -19.05
CA PRO A 171 31.13 -10.07 -19.36
C PRO A 171 31.96 -11.13 -18.62
N ASN A 172 31.34 -12.22 -18.22
CA ASN A 172 31.99 -13.40 -17.59
C ASN A 172 32.75 -13.19 -16.29
N VAL A 173 32.50 -12.09 -15.55
CA VAL A 173 33.12 -11.84 -14.22
C VAL A 173 32.38 -12.49 -13.05
N GLY A 174 31.34 -13.29 -13.30
CA GLY A 174 30.64 -14.02 -12.24
C GLY A 174 29.36 -13.33 -11.72
N LYS A 175 28.79 -12.34 -12.42
CA LYS A 175 27.55 -11.67 -12.01
C LYS A 175 26.38 -12.64 -11.79
N SER A 176 26.15 -13.54 -12.73
CA SER A 176 25.08 -14.58 -12.64
C SER A 176 25.35 -15.57 -11.51
N THR A 177 26.61 -15.89 -11.26
CA THR A 177 27.02 -16.77 -10.15
C THR A 177 26.71 -16.10 -8.81
N LEU A 178 27.04 -14.82 -8.66
CA LEU A 178 26.74 -14.03 -7.49
C LEU A 178 25.22 -13.95 -7.25
N LEU A 179 24.43 -13.59 -8.28
CA LEU A 179 22.98 -13.52 -8.18
C LEU A 179 22.38 -14.87 -7.80
N ASN A 180 22.81 -15.96 -8.44
CA ASN A 180 22.34 -17.30 -8.14
C ASN A 180 22.71 -17.75 -6.72
N CYS A 181 23.87 -17.35 -6.20
CA CYS A 181 24.27 -17.61 -4.82
C CYS A 181 23.34 -16.90 -3.85
N LEU A 182 23.08 -15.62 -4.05
CA LEU A 182 22.17 -14.82 -3.23
C LEU A 182 20.73 -15.39 -3.24
N LEU A 183 20.23 -15.76 -4.40
CA LEU A 183 18.87 -16.32 -4.54
C LEU A 183 18.74 -17.73 -3.96
N ASN A 184 19.79 -18.54 -4.02
CA ASN A 184 19.77 -19.90 -3.48
C ASN A 184 19.88 -19.95 -1.95
N GLU A 185 20.56 -19.01 -1.31
CA GLU A 185 20.61 -18.90 0.15
C GLU A 185 19.19 -18.65 0.73
N GLU A 186 18.34 -17.89 0.06
CA GLU A 186 16.97 -17.66 0.54
C GLU A 186 16.02 -18.83 0.28
N LYS A 187 16.14 -19.53 -0.84
CA LYS A 187 15.32 -20.72 -1.11
C LYS A 187 15.50 -21.82 -0.07
N ALA A 188 16.60 -21.82 0.66
CA ALA A 188 16.85 -22.73 1.78
C ALA A 188 16.12 -22.32 3.07
N ILE A 189 15.64 -21.08 3.18
CA ILE A 189 15.01 -20.52 4.38
C ILE A 189 13.48 -20.47 4.27
N VAL A 190 12.92 -20.39 3.04
CA VAL A 190 11.48 -20.27 2.80
C VAL A 190 10.88 -21.61 2.36
N SER A 191 10.16 -22.28 3.28
CA SER A 191 9.42 -23.49 2.99
C SER A 191 8.22 -23.21 2.06
N ASN A 192 8.13 -24.02 0.99
CA ASN A 192 6.96 -24.45 0.20
C ASN A 192 5.63 -23.69 0.43
N ILE A 193 5.41 -22.61 -0.28
CA ILE A 193 4.09 -22.18 -0.68
C ILE A 193 4.07 -22.16 -2.21
N ALA A 194 3.44 -23.17 -2.80
CA ALA A 194 3.20 -23.26 -4.24
C ALA A 194 2.10 -22.26 -4.62
N GLY A 195 2.36 -21.36 -5.56
CA GLY A 195 1.32 -20.56 -6.20
C GLY A 195 1.63 -19.09 -6.42
N THR A 196 2.74 -18.77 -7.08
CA THR A 196 2.89 -17.48 -7.74
C THR A 196 3.31 -17.70 -9.19
N THR A 197 2.40 -17.36 -10.10
CA THR A 197 2.64 -17.28 -11.55
C THR A 197 3.77 -16.30 -11.81
N ARG A 198 4.81 -16.81 -12.45
CA ARG A 198 5.97 -16.05 -12.89
C ARG A 198 5.61 -15.21 -14.10
N ASP A 199 5.52 -13.90 -13.92
CA ASP A 199 5.91 -12.96 -14.97
C ASP A 199 7.35 -12.56 -14.68
N ALA A 200 8.26 -13.20 -15.41
CA ALA A 200 9.70 -13.13 -15.17
C ALA A 200 10.30 -11.89 -15.84
N ILE A 201 10.75 -10.92 -15.04
CA ILE A 201 11.82 -10.00 -15.48
C ILE A 201 12.72 -9.57 -14.30
N GLU A 202 12.27 -9.68 -13.05
CA GLU A 202 13.03 -9.22 -11.89
C GLU A 202 13.09 -10.31 -10.82
N ASP A 203 14.28 -10.63 -10.33
CA ASP A 203 14.45 -11.53 -9.20
C ASP A 203 14.38 -10.70 -7.91
N GLU A 204 13.56 -11.13 -6.95
CA GLU A 204 13.34 -10.46 -5.67
C GLU A 204 13.96 -11.27 -4.53
N LEU A 205 14.56 -10.56 -3.57
CA LEU A 205 15.21 -11.14 -2.40
C LEU A 205 14.77 -10.39 -1.13
N ASN A 206 14.40 -11.12 -0.08
CA ASN A 206 13.99 -10.53 1.18
C ASN A 206 15.10 -10.69 2.23
N ILE A 207 15.84 -9.62 2.53
CA ILE A 207 16.94 -9.62 3.50
C ILE A 207 16.53 -8.82 4.73
N LYS A 208 16.47 -9.48 5.88
CA LYS A 208 16.14 -8.86 7.18
C LYS A 208 14.83 -8.04 7.17
N GLY A 209 13.85 -8.48 6.38
CA GLY A 209 12.55 -7.82 6.29
C GLY A 209 12.47 -6.67 5.29
N PHE A 210 13.51 -6.46 4.47
CA PHE A 210 13.51 -5.54 3.34
C PHE A 210 13.58 -6.31 2.04
N LYS A 211 12.76 -5.89 1.07
CA LYS A 211 12.70 -6.46 -0.27
C LYS A 211 13.77 -5.80 -1.15
N PHE A 212 14.62 -6.59 -1.78
CA PHE A 212 15.60 -6.16 -2.79
C PHE A 212 15.16 -6.68 -4.14
N ARG A 213 15.11 -5.80 -5.13
CA ARG A 213 14.66 -6.12 -6.48
C ARG A 213 15.81 -5.96 -7.45
N PHE A 214 16.29 -7.08 -8.01
CA PHE A 214 17.41 -7.09 -8.95
C PHE A 214 16.92 -6.72 -10.35
N ILE A 215 17.39 -5.58 -10.87
CA ILE A 215 17.01 -5.07 -12.18
C ILE A 215 17.86 -5.76 -13.26
N ASP A 216 17.19 -6.22 -14.34
CA ASP A 216 17.82 -6.80 -15.53
C ASP A 216 18.54 -8.15 -15.35
N THR A 217 17.90 -9.05 -14.65
CA THR A 217 18.41 -10.42 -14.52
C THR A 217 18.43 -11.18 -15.86
N ALA A 218 17.60 -10.78 -16.84
CA ALA A 218 17.60 -11.39 -18.19
C ALA A 218 18.93 -11.15 -18.93
N GLY A 219 19.50 -9.94 -18.88
CA GLY A 219 20.82 -9.65 -19.46
C GLY A 219 21.99 -10.34 -18.74
N ILE A 220 21.76 -10.82 -17.51
CA ILE A 220 22.75 -11.58 -16.73
C ILE A 220 22.70 -13.08 -17.08
N ARG A 221 21.53 -13.58 -17.49
CA ARG A 221 21.32 -15.01 -17.82
C ARG A 221 21.66 -15.38 -19.24
N GLU A 222 21.61 -14.44 -20.21
CA GLU A 222 21.91 -14.66 -21.63
C GLU A 222 23.15 -13.84 -22.03
N THR A 223 24.33 -14.43 -21.92
CA THR A 223 25.55 -13.92 -22.54
C THR A 223 25.97 -14.83 -23.72
N THR A 224 25.43 -14.52 -24.88
CA THR A 224 26.11 -14.84 -26.14
C THR A 224 26.04 -13.61 -27.06
N ASP A 225 27.18 -13.00 -27.20
CA ASP A 225 27.64 -12.08 -28.23
C ASP A 225 26.69 -11.10 -28.93
N THR A 226 27.25 -9.89 -29.04
CA THR A 226 26.91 -8.73 -29.86
C THR A 226 25.97 -7.70 -29.26
N ILE A 227 26.56 -6.59 -28.92
CA ILE A 227 26.10 -5.18 -28.97
C ILE A 227 26.72 -4.38 -27.80
N GLU A 228 28.01 -4.05 -27.96
CA GLU A 228 28.77 -3.32 -26.91
C GLU A 228 28.36 -1.86 -26.73
N ASN A 229 27.75 -1.19 -27.71
CA ASN A 229 27.43 0.24 -27.66
C ASN A 229 25.99 0.58 -27.24
N LEU A 230 25.03 -0.34 -27.39
CA LEU A 230 23.66 -0.19 -26.86
C LEU A 230 23.59 -0.57 -25.37
N GLY A 231 24.52 -1.41 -24.90
CA GLY A 231 24.62 -1.83 -23.49
C GLY A 231 24.99 -0.69 -22.55
N ILE A 232 25.91 0.19 -22.92
CA ILE A 232 26.38 1.26 -22.04
C ILE A 232 25.28 2.30 -21.75
N LYS A 233 24.50 2.67 -22.76
CA LYS A 233 23.41 3.65 -22.58
C LYS A 233 22.26 3.11 -21.74
N LYS A 234 21.86 1.86 -21.95
CA LYS A 234 20.89 1.15 -21.09
C LYS A 234 21.41 0.91 -19.69
N THR A 235 22.70 0.68 -19.52
CA THR A 235 23.34 0.50 -18.22
C THR A 235 23.33 1.81 -17.41
N MET A 236 23.58 2.96 -18.04
CA MET A 236 23.52 4.26 -17.40
C MET A 236 22.09 4.63 -16.96
N GLU A 237 21.09 4.38 -17.82
CA GLU A 237 19.67 4.58 -17.47
C GLU A 237 19.23 3.71 -16.25
N LYS A 238 19.83 2.52 -16.11
CA LYS A 238 19.55 1.63 -14.98
C LYS A 238 20.26 2.03 -13.70
N VAL A 239 21.45 2.61 -13.80
CA VAL A 239 22.16 3.19 -12.65
C VAL A 239 21.37 4.35 -12.06
N ASP A 240 20.74 5.19 -12.89
CA ASP A 240 19.89 6.30 -12.45
C ASP A 240 18.63 5.84 -11.73
N ILE A 241 18.13 4.64 -12.01
CA ILE A 241 16.94 4.04 -11.38
C ILE A 241 17.32 3.23 -10.13
N SER A 242 18.55 2.73 -10.05
CA SER A 242 19.00 1.94 -8.89
C SER A 242 19.36 2.83 -7.69
N SER A 243 19.08 2.33 -6.50
CA SER A 243 19.45 2.98 -5.22
C SER A 243 20.76 2.41 -4.66
N ILE A 244 21.23 1.30 -5.22
CA ILE A 244 22.47 0.57 -4.89
C ILE A 244 23.04 -0.04 -6.18
#